data_c40d257a64cece3e452b358721bae141
#
_entry.id   c40d257a64cece3e452b358721bae141
#
_cell.length_a   1.000
_cell.length_b   1.000
_cell.length_c   1.000
_cell.angle_alpha   90.00
_cell.angle_beta   90.00
_cell.angle_gamma   90.00
#
_symmetry.space_group_name_H-M   'P 1'
#
loop_
_entity.id
_entity.type
_entity.pdbx_description
1 polymer ?
#
loop_
_entity_poly.entity_id
_entity_poly.type
_entity_poly.pdbx_seq_one_letter_code
_entity_poly.pdbx_strand_id
1 'polypeptide(L)'
;MPSPHELDLSADALSDPSVYPGKPSPRSALLVDDKLLWLTARPGRRLGQWCVAVGSFDLPGFECLANHEVALSFALLTLNQAAVNKRYPVVAVGSNASPAQMIRKFSDEGVSRVVPMTHAVLDGVLVGHSAHVSKAGYIAMTAHAASSSKATRVCVLWLDDAQLRALDRTEPNYDLVLLRGDDHPLVLESEERLSDFAIYVSKWGVLSGPDGRLYPPSSQDQLIRLLLDRSADLRTLLGEDPGQFHEKAAGDADRRLQARELFAKQGWTVPTGLVPRETRPIPYGGCLGFSSPAGLRIADTTDDLERKGEQCLVVARATADQLSLGRNAVIRRLNEHAEEGSPQAPGALARVLHDDSVAPGVVLVDQVLRDGIGAEIGEIAQLIPALPSLSRSSDALVARCHYTMCRVQTADLTSVEQRVCLVDELTLRLLGIESGDEVVIEGIPTSDSHLAVPSIRVKAYSVSAAIVDRRCLLEGGALDSRFPSARDALGVYPDLPWVFLDSALRARLGLAGQKLGIVRIRASRRYQVIKELREMLLLLTIAFLGLITLFDNLLARLGVLVVLVIAVLSVVTTRLRSRLS
;
A
#
# COMPACT_ATOMS: atom_id res chain seq x y z
N MET A 1 13.08 9.35 -28.02
CA MET A 1 12.15 9.88 -27.01
C MET A 1 12.89 11.00 -26.31
N PRO A 2 12.29 12.16 -26.03
CA PRO A 2 12.99 13.26 -25.36
C PRO A 2 13.48 12.78 -24.00
N SER A 3 14.70 13.16 -23.65
CA SER A 3 15.26 12.88 -22.33
C SER A 3 14.47 13.65 -21.26
N PRO A 4 14.43 13.20 -20.00
CA PRO A 4 13.74 13.92 -18.93
C PRO A 4 14.20 15.38 -18.75
N HIS A 5 15.40 15.71 -19.22
CA HIS A 5 15.99 17.06 -19.17
C HIS A 5 15.46 18.05 -20.20
N GLU A 6 14.65 17.62 -21.18
CA GLU A 6 14.16 18.47 -22.27
C GLU A 6 12.77 19.07 -22.04
N LEU A 7 12.13 18.73 -20.92
CA LEU A 7 10.89 19.38 -20.55
C LEU A 7 11.20 20.77 -19.97
N ASP A 8 10.80 21.80 -20.71
CA ASP A 8 10.83 23.18 -20.23
C ASP A 8 9.85 23.32 -19.03
N LEU A 9 10.38 23.18 -17.82
CA LEU A 9 9.66 23.35 -16.58
C LEU A 9 9.55 24.82 -16.15
N SER A 10 10.07 25.75 -16.96
CA SER A 10 10.10 27.19 -16.66
C SER A 10 8.82 27.93 -17.07
N ALA A 11 7.95 27.33 -17.90
CA ALA A 11 6.74 27.97 -18.38
C ALA A 11 5.72 28.15 -17.25
N ASP A 12 5.59 29.37 -16.73
CA ASP A 12 4.69 29.74 -15.65
C ASP A 12 3.55 30.64 -16.16
N ALA A 13 2.31 30.15 -16.03
CA ALA A 13 1.11 30.90 -16.42
C ALA A 13 0.82 32.16 -15.55
N LEU A 14 1.53 32.35 -14.43
CA LEU A 14 1.42 33.60 -13.66
C LEU A 14 2.28 34.69 -14.24
N SER A 15 3.42 34.38 -14.79
CA SER A 15 4.31 35.35 -15.47
C SER A 15 3.88 35.62 -16.91
N ASP A 16 3.32 34.61 -17.58
CA ASP A 16 2.75 34.72 -18.92
C ASP A 16 1.37 34.04 -18.98
N PRO A 17 0.30 34.79 -18.80
CA PRO A 17 -1.07 34.26 -18.84
C PRO A 17 -1.45 33.57 -20.14
N SER A 18 -0.80 33.87 -21.26
CA SER A 18 -1.10 33.31 -22.58
C SER A 18 -0.76 31.81 -22.66
N VAL A 19 0.21 31.35 -21.84
CA VAL A 19 0.63 29.95 -21.81
C VAL A 19 -0.26 29.06 -20.92
N TYR A 20 -1.26 29.63 -20.24
CA TYR A 20 -2.18 28.85 -19.42
C TYR A 20 -2.89 27.75 -20.26
N PRO A 21 -3.02 26.51 -19.78
CA PRO A 21 -2.77 26.01 -18.40
C PRO A 21 -1.32 25.57 -18.13
N GLY A 22 -0.37 25.83 -19.00
CA GLY A 22 0.98 25.30 -18.98
C GLY A 22 1.06 23.93 -19.68
N LYS A 23 2.24 23.33 -19.66
CA LYS A 23 2.49 22.04 -20.31
C LYS A 23 2.24 20.91 -19.29
N PRO A 24 1.24 20.04 -19.50
CA PRO A 24 1.05 18.87 -18.64
C PRO A 24 2.18 17.87 -18.83
N SER A 25 2.41 17.00 -17.85
CA SER A 25 3.34 15.90 -18.03
C SER A 25 2.92 15.05 -19.25
N PRO A 26 3.81 14.72 -20.18
CA PRO A 26 3.46 13.96 -21.39
C PRO A 26 3.09 12.50 -21.08
N ARG A 27 3.49 11.98 -19.94
CA ARG A 27 3.19 10.64 -19.44
C ARG A 27 3.25 10.62 -17.91
N SER A 28 2.84 9.53 -17.30
CA SER A 28 2.95 9.32 -15.86
C SER A 28 4.39 9.49 -15.38
N ALA A 29 4.57 10.19 -14.27
CA ALA A 29 5.87 10.50 -13.70
C ALA A 29 5.81 10.68 -12.18
N LEU A 30 6.94 10.50 -11.51
CA LEU A 30 7.18 10.98 -10.17
C LEU A 30 7.94 12.31 -10.28
N LEU A 31 7.30 13.38 -9.89
CA LEU A 31 7.96 14.68 -9.71
C LEU A 31 8.82 14.59 -8.45
N VAL A 32 10.09 14.95 -8.56
CA VAL A 32 11.04 15.04 -7.43
C VAL A 32 11.78 16.35 -7.58
N ASP A 33 11.45 17.31 -6.74
CA ASP A 33 11.94 18.69 -6.80
C ASP A 33 11.70 19.36 -8.16
N ASP A 34 12.69 19.44 -9.01
CA ASP A 34 12.65 20.01 -10.36
C ASP A 34 12.82 18.95 -11.46
N LYS A 35 12.75 17.67 -11.12
CA LYS A 35 12.97 16.53 -12.02
C LYS A 35 11.72 15.69 -12.17
N LEU A 36 11.53 15.13 -13.37
CA LEU A 36 10.48 14.16 -13.66
C LEU A 36 11.11 12.78 -13.89
N LEU A 37 10.82 11.85 -13.00
CA LEU A 37 11.17 10.44 -13.14
C LEU A 37 9.99 9.72 -13.78
N TRP A 38 10.22 9.06 -14.92
CA TRP A 38 9.12 8.38 -15.61
C TRP A 38 8.57 7.23 -14.78
N LEU A 39 7.25 7.19 -14.69
CA LEU A 39 6.51 6.18 -13.96
C LEU A 39 5.80 5.27 -14.98
N THR A 40 6.14 3.99 -14.97
CA THR A 40 5.59 3.00 -15.89
C THR A 40 4.54 2.16 -15.17
N ALA A 41 3.31 2.22 -15.66
CA ALA A 41 2.23 1.39 -15.17
C ALA A 41 2.50 -0.11 -15.43
N ARG A 42 2.10 -0.95 -14.49
CA ARG A 42 2.09 -2.40 -14.65
C ARG A 42 0.64 -2.88 -14.69
N PRO A 43 0.17 -3.51 -15.79
CA PRO A 43 -1.20 -3.99 -15.89
C PRO A 43 -1.61 -4.86 -14.71
N GLY A 44 -2.80 -4.63 -14.17
CA GLY A 44 -3.32 -5.35 -13.00
C GLY A 44 -2.57 -5.11 -11.69
N ARG A 45 -1.68 -4.12 -11.62
CA ARG A 45 -0.92 -3.77 -10.42
C ARG A 45 -1.37 -2.44 -9.85
N ARG A 46 -1.35 -2.36 -8.51
CA ARG A 46 -1.64 -1.13 -7.77
C ARG A 46 -0.53 -0.10 -7.97
N LEU A 47 -0.87 1.18 -7.83
CA LEU A 47 0.02 2.31 -8.04
C LEU A 47 1.38 2.16 -7.34
N GLY A 48 1.43 1.69 -6.10
CA GLY A 48 2.68 1.52 -5.37
C GLY A 48 3.68 0.57 -6.03
N GLN A 49 3.19 -0.31 -6.91
CA GLN A 49 3.98 -1.31 -7.64
C GLN A 49 4.41 -0.84 -9.05
N TRP A 50 4.03 0.37 -9.46
CA TRP A 50 4.49 0.93 -10.73
C TRP A 50 5.99 1.20 -10.68
N CYS A 51 6.66 1.08 -11.82
CA CYS A 51 8.09 1.26 -11.91
C CYS A 51 8.46 2.71 -12.14
N VAL A 52 9.31 3.26 -11.26
CA VAL A 52 9.97 4.56 -11.43
C VAL A 52 11.32 4.33 -12.07
N ALA A 53 11.57 4.93 -13.24
CA ALA A 53 12.87 4.93 -13.88
C ALA A 53 13.78 5.95 -13.18
N VAL A 54 14.69 5.46 -12.32
CA VAL A 54 15.62 6.32 -11.58
C VAL A 54 16.72 6.87 -12.51
N GLY A 55 17.14 6.09 -13.51
CA GLY A 55 18.08 6.53 -14.55
C GLY A 55 19.43 6.98 -14.01
N SER A 56 20.05 7.95 -14.69
CA SER A 56 21.31 8.56 -14.32
C SER A 56 21.15 9.80 -13.42
N PHE A 57 20.05 9.90 -12.68
CA PHE A 57 19.81 11.02 -11.78
C PHE A 57 20.64 10.88 -10.52
N ASP A 58 21.37 11.93 -10.22
CA ASP A 58 22.06 12.08 -8.93
C ASP A 58 21.01 12.50 -7.88
N LEU A 59 20.33 11.53 -7.32
CA LEU A 59 19.34 11.71 -6.27
C LEU A 59 19.85 11.09 -4.98
N PRO A 60 19.80 11.80 -3.84
CA PRO A 60 20.20 11.26 -2.55
C PRO A 60 19.44 9.95 -2.23
N GLY A 61 20.19 8.90 -1.88
CA GLY A 61 19.65 7.58 -1.59
C GLY A 61 19.48 6.65 -2.80
N PHE A 62 19.78 7.12 -4.02
CA PHE A 62 19.71 6.32 -5.25
C PHE A 62 21.06 6.16 -5.97
N GLU A 63 22.15 6.51 -5.29
CA GLU A 63 23.52 6.51 -5.88
C GLU A 63 23.94 5.13 -6.42
N CYS A 64 23.42 4.06 -5.79
CA CYS A 64 23.73 2.68 -6.20
C CYS A 64 22.80 2.14 -7.31
N LEU A 65 21.80 2.93 -7.75
CA LEU A 65 20.71 2.47 -8.61
C LEU A 65 20.73 3.06 -10.03
N ALA A 66 21.85 3.63 -10.42
CA ALA A 66 22.01 4.17 -11.77
C ALA A 66 21.55 3.14 -12.83
N ASN A 67 20.56 3.53 -13.65
CA ASN A 67 19.93 2.75 -14.72
C ASN A 67 18.94 1.64 -14.27
N HIS A 68 18.43 1.67 -13.03
CA HIS A 68 17.45 0.70 -12.55
C HIS A 68 16.04 1.29 -12.47
N GLU A 69 15.06 0.41 -12.51
CA GLU A 69 13.66 0.73 -12.20
C GLU A 69 13.37 0.29 -10.77
N VAL A 70 12.72 1.17 -10.00
CA VAL A 70 12.30 0.88 -8.61
C VAL A 70 10.78 0.97 -8.49
N ALA A 71 10.18 0.22 -7.57
CA ALA A 71 8.76 0.39 -7.26
C ALA A 71 8.50 1.77 -6.66
N LEU A 72 7.36 2.40 -7.00
CA LEU A 72 6.99 3.72 -6.49
C LEU A 72 6.95 3.76 -4.95
N SER A 73 6.43 2.71 -4.31
CA SER A 73 6.42 2.62 -2.83
C SER A 73 7.84 2.68 -2.25
N PHE A 74 8.80 2.03 -2.90
CA PHE A 74 10.20 2.07 -2.50
C PHE A 74 10.83 3.45 -2.75
N ALA A 75 10.56 4.05 -3.91
CA ALA A 75 11.06 5.40 -4.22
C ALA A 75 10.59 6.43 -3.19
N LEU A 76 9.31 6.41 -2.81
CA LEU A 76 8.76 7.30 -1.79
C LEU A 76 9.38 7.06 -0.41
N LEU A 77 9.61 5.81 -0.03
CA LEU A 77 10.27 5.46 1.23
C LEU A 77 11.71 5.99 1.27
N THR A 78 12.49 5.78 0.20
CA THR A 78 13.87 6.25 0.09
C THR A 78 13.98 7.78 0.15
N LEU A 79 13.00 8.48 -0.45
CA LEU A 79 12.90 9.94 -0.40
C LEU A 79 12.31 10.46 0.92
N ASN A 80 12.05 9.59 1.90
CA ASN A 80 11.41 9.92 3.18
C ASN A 80 10.08 10.68 3.00
N GLN A 81 9.25 10.19 2.07
CA GLN A 81 7.96 10.78 1.75
C GLN A 81 6.80 9.90 2.24
N ALA A 82 5.63 10.51 2.38
CA ALA A 82 4.41 9.79 2.72
C ALA A 82 4.17 8.62 1.74
N ALA A 83 3.85 7.45 2.28
CA ALA A 83 3.56 6.26 1.50
C ALA A 83 2.34 6.47 0.58
N VAL A 84 2.24 5.69 -0.50
CA VAL A 84 1.16 5.80 -1.50
C VAL A 84 -0.24 5.73 -0.86
N ASN A 85 -0.42 4.85 0.11
CA ASN A 85 -1.70 4.65 0.82
C ASN A 85 -2.12 5.83 1.72
N LYS A 86 -1.22 6.74 2.05
CA LYS A 86 -1.49 7.97 2.80
C LYS A 86 -1.73 9.17 1.88
N ARG A 87 -1.71 8.98 0.56
CA ARG A 87 -1.88 10.03 -0.43
C ARG A 87 -3.30 10.07 -0.96
N TYR A 88 -3.75 11.27 -1.28
CA TYR A 88 -5.08 11.56 -1.81
C TYR A 88 -5.03 11.66 -3.34
N PRO A 89 -5.84 10.89 -4.07
CA PRO A 89 -5.97 11.04 -5.52
C PRO A 89 -6.77 12.31 -5.84
N VAL A 90 -6.13 13.28 -6.49
CA VAL A 90 -6.74 14.55 -6.90
C VAL A 90 -6.62 14.69 -8.42
N VAL A 91 -7.76 14.73 -9.09
CA VAL A 91 -7.80 14.92 -10.55
C VAL A 91 -7.50 16.37 -10.90
N ALA A 92 -6.52 16.57 -11.76
CA ALA A 92 -6.09 17.86 -12.27
C ALA A 92 -6.54 18.05 -13.73
N VAL A 93 -7.34 19.07 -13.98
CA VAL A 93 -7.91 19.39 -15.31
C VAL A 93 -7.41 20.70 -15.92
N GLY A 94 -6.60 21.46 -15.17
CA GLY A 94 -6.04 22.74 -15.59
C GLY A 94 -4.56 22.83 -15.25
N SER A 95 -4.11 23.97 -14.75
CA SER A 95 -2.70 24.23 -14.45
C SER A 95 -2.09 23.25 -13.43
N ASN A 96 -2.90 22.65 -12.58
CA ASN A 96 -2.44 21.64 -11.63
C ASN A 96 -1.90 20.35 -12.32
N ALA A 97 -2.24 20.11 -13.58
CA ALA A 97 -1.64 19.03 -14.37
C ALA A 97 -0.22 19.34 -14.86
N SER A 98 0.25 20.59 -14.72
CA SER A 98 1.59 21.02 -15.10
C SER A 98 2.60 20.82 -13.97
N PRO A 99 3.68 20.06 -14.16
CA PRO A 99 4.74 19.92 -13.16
C PRO A 99 5.33 21.26 -12.72
N ALA A 100 5.53 22.20 -13.64
CA ALA A 100 6.04 23.54 -13.34
C ALA A 100 5.16 24.30 -12.33
N GLN A 101 3.84 24.19 -12.48
CA GLN A 101 2.90 24.79 -11.55
C GLN A 101 2.93 24.12 -10.16
N MET A 102 3.11 22.80 -10.10
CA MET A 102 3.23 22.08 -8.84
C MET A 102 4.52 22.46 -8.11
N ILE A 103 5.64 22.54 -8.83
CA ILE A 103 6.94 22.98 -8.29
C ILE A 103 6.77 24.36 -7.63
N ARG A 104 6.21 25.32 -8.36
CA ARG A 104 6.03 26.68 -7.86
C ARG A 104 5.12 26.72 -6.64
N LYS A 105 3.88 26.18 -6.75
CA LYS A 105 2.90 26.19 -5.67
C LYS A 105 3.44 25.58 -4.39
N PHE A 106 4.11 24.44 -4.48
CA PHE A 106 4.67 23.77 -3.31
C PHE A 106 5.92 24.42 -2.77
N SER A 107 6.73 25.07 -3.62
CA SER A 107 7.84 25.92 -3.16
C SER A 107 7.34 27.14 -2.39
N ASP A 108 6.32 27.83 -2.90
CA ASP A 108 5.74 29.01 -2.26
C ASP A 108 5.12 28.65 -0.89
N GLU A 109 4.54 27.45 -0.77
CA GLU A 109 3.91 26.95 0.45
C GLU A 109 4.88 26.20 1.38
N GLY A 110 6.13 26.00 0.98
CA GLY A 110 7.17 25.36 1.79
C GLY A 110 6.92 23.86 2.08
N VAL A 111 6.21 23.16 1.18
CA VAL A 111 5.92 21.72 1.31
C VAL A 111 6.74 20.91 0.32
N SER A 112 6.80 19.59 0.54
CA SER A 112 7.53 18.65 -0.34
C SER A 112 7.06 18.77 -1.80
N ARG A 113 8.01 18.75 -2.73
CA ARG A 113 7.79 18.74 -4.18
C ARG A 113 7.89 17.34 -4.78
N VAL A 114 7.72 16.31 -3.94
CA VAL A 114 7.71 14.91 -4.40
C VAL A 114 6.26 14.47 -4.60
N VAL A 115 5.83 14.40 -5.87
CA VAL A 115 4.43 14.14 -6.24
C VAL A 115 4.36 13.09 -7.33
N PRO A 116 3.77 11.93 -7.10
CA PRO A 116 3.37 11.05 -8.18
C PRO A 116 2.25 11.72 -9.01
N MET A 117 2.44 11.75 -10.32
CA MET A 117 1.50 12.31 -11.31
C MET A 117 1.20 11.22 -12.32
N THR A 118 -0.02 10.70 -12.33
CA THR A 118 -0.40 9.57 -13.20
C THR A 118 -1.45 9.99 -14.22
N HIS A 119 -1.38 9.40 -15.40
CA HIS A 119 -2.44 9.53 -16.38
C HIS A 119 -3.59 8.57 -16.08
N ALA A 120 -4.80 9.03 -16.36
CA ALA A 120 -6.00 8.25 -16.17
C ALA A 120 -7.06 8.64 -17.23
N VAL A 121 -8.08 7.82 -17.33
CA VAL A 121 -9.29 8.10 -18.12
C VAL A 121 -10.45 8.25 -17.15
N LEU A 122 -11.11 9.40 -17.20
CA LEU A 122 -12.27 9.73 -16.38
C LEU A 122 -13.53 9.79 -17.25
N ASP A 123 -14.56 9.02 -16.90
CA ASP A 123 -15.82 9.01 -17.62
C ASP A 123 -16.87 9.91 -16.97
N GLY A 124 -17.74 10.49 -17.78
CA GLY A 124 -18.85 11.34 -17.33
C GLY A 124 -18.44 12.74 -16.87
N VAL A 125 -17.16 13.13 -17.00
CA VAL A 125 -16.66 14.47 -16.66
C VAL A 125 -15.86 15.05 -17.82
N LEU A 126 -16.16 16.28 -18.19
CA LEU A 126 -15.46 17.02 -19.24
C LEU A 126 -14.74 18.23 -18.65
N VAL A 127 -13.83 18.80 -19.44
CA VAL A 127 -13.09 20.01 -19.11
C VAL A 127 -13.64 21.18 -19.92
N GLY A 128 -13.91 22.30 -19.26
CA GLY A 128 -14.34 23.55 -19.86
C GLY A 128 -13.60 24.73 -19.24
N HIS A 129 -14.03 25.94 -19.60
CA HIS A 129 -13.49 27.18 -19.04
C HIS A 129 -14.36 27.63 -17.88
N SER A 130 -13.75 28.05 -16.78
CA SER A 130 -14.46 28.61 -15.63
C SER A 130 -15.03 30.00 -15.95
N ALA A 131 -16.22 30.33 -15.43
CA ALA A 131 -16.84 31.60 -15.64
C ALA A 131 -16.24 32.70 -14.72
N HIS A 132 -14.91 32.76 -14.61
CA HIS A 132 -14.19 33.84 -13.91
C HIS A 132 -12.82 34.08 -14.53
N VAL A 133 -12.28 35.28 -14.26
CA VAL A 133 -10.91 35.65 -14.64
C VAL A 133 -10.02 35.52 -13.42
N SER A 134 -8.88 34.86 -13.58
CA SER A 134 -7.90 34.60 -12.52
C SER A 134 -7.16 35.89 -12.10
N LYS A 135 -6.46 35.84 -10.96
CA LYS A 135 -5.61 36.95 -10.51
C LYS A 135 -4.50 37.30 -11.52
N ALA A 136 -4.05 36.36 -12.30
CA ALA A 136 -3.04 36.57 -13.34
C ALA A 136 -3.64 37.04 -14.69
N GLY A 137 -4.96 37.19 -14.80
CA GLY A 137 -5.62 37.68 -15.98
C GLY A 137 -6.04 36.64 -17.02
N TYR A 138 -5.80 35.35 -16.79
CA TYR A 138 -6.29 34.29 -17.68
C TYR A 138 -7.65 33.76 -17.23
N ILE A 139 -8.36 33.09 -18.12
CA ILE A 139 -9.60 32.35 -17.82
C ILE A 139 -9.24 30.91 -17.51
N ALA A 140 -9.44 30.50 -16.26
CA ALA A 140 -9.02 29.20 -15.77
C ALA A 140 -9.92 28.08 -16.29
N MET A 141 -9.41 26.84 -16.29
CA MET A 141 -10.19 25.63 -16.63
C MET A 141 -10.93 25.11 -15.41
N THR A 142 -12.02 24.38 -15.68
CA THR A 142 -12.81 23.67 -14.65
C THR A 142 -13.37 22.37 -15.21
N ALA A 143 -13.64 21.43 -14.29
CA ALA A 143 -14.39 20.23 -14.59
C ALA A 143 -15.91 20.51 -14.59
N HIS A 144 -16.66 19.78 -15.39
CA HIS A 144 -18.11 19.77 -15.38
C HIS A 144 -18.68 18.41 -15.76
N ALA A 145 -19.90 18.11 -15.32
CA ALA A 145 -20.59 16.87 -15.68
C ALA A 145 -20.88 16.82 -17.18
N ALA A 146 -20.67 15.67 -17.80
CA ALA A 146 -21.07 15.41 -19.17
C ALA A 146 -22.53 14.98 -19.24
N SER A 147 -23.25 15.41 -20.27
CA SER A 147 -24.62 14.97 -20.54
C SER A 147 -24.72 13.55 -21.15
N SER A 148 -23.60 12.97 -21.54
CA SER A 148 -23.48 11.62 -22.08
C SER A 148 -22.14 11.02 -21.65
N SER A 149 -22.03 9.69 -21.62
CA SER A 149 -20.76 9.02 -21.34
C SER A 149 -19.69 9.45 -22.35
N LYS A 150 -18.72 10.20 -21.87
CA LYS A 150 -17.56 10.66 -22.62
C LYS A 150 -16.35 10.55 -21.74
N ALA A 151 -15.34 9.88 -22.24
CA ALA A 151 -14.08 9.68 -21.54
C ALA A 151 -13.13 10.86 -21.78
N THR A 152 -12.56 11.38 -20.70
CA THR A 152 -11.58 12.48 -20.71
C THR A 152 -10.25 11.96 -20.17
N ARG A 153 -9.16 12.21 -20.91
CA ARG A 153 -7.82 11.97 -20.35
C ARG A 153 -7.50 13.06 -19.33
N VAL A 154 -7.08 12.63 -18.15
CA VAL A 154 -6.78 13.51 -17.02
C VAL A 154 -5.44 13.12 -16.38
N CYS A 155 -4.87 14.05 -15.61
CA CYS A 155 -3.76 13.78 -14.71
C CYS A 155 -4.30 13.59 -13.29
N VAL A 156 -3.82 12.58 -12.57
CA VAL A 156 -4.11 12.38 -11.15
C VAL A 156 -2.86 12.71 -10.35
N LEU A 157 -2.98 13.68 -9.45
CA LEU A 157 -1.96 14.04 -8.47
C LEU A 157 -2.17 13.20 -7.22
N TRP A 158 -1.12 12.60 -6.72
CA TRP A 158 -1.15 11.82 -5.48
C TRP A 158 -0.51 12.63 -4.36
N LEU A 159 -1.34 13.40 -3.65
CA LEU A 159 -0.91 14.41 -2.68
C LEU A 159 -0.94 13.85 -1.26
N ASP A 160 0.09 14.11 -0.48
CA ASP A 160 0.01 13.91 0.96
C ASP A 160 -0.84 15.01 1.63
N ASP A 161 -1.05 14.86 2.93
CA ASP A 161 -1.92 15.74 3.70
C ASP A 161 -1.42 17.22 3.75
N ALA A 162 -0.10 17.42 3.77
CA ALA A 162 0.49 18.76 3.74
C ALA A 162 0.34 19.40 2.34
N GLN A 163 0.61 18.62 1.30
CA GLN A 163 0.47 19.03 -0.10
C GLN A 163 -0.98 19.36 -0.46
N LEU A 164 -1.94 18.52 -0.01
CA LEU A 164 -3.36 18.77 -0.25
C LEU A 164 -3.81 20.09 0.37
N ARG A 165 -3.46 20.33 1.65
CA ARG A 165 -3.77 21.62 2.31
C ARG A 165 -3.08 22.82 1.64
N ALA A 166 -1.85 22.63 1.17
CA ALA A 166 -1.13 23.66 0.44
C ALA A 166 -1.86 24.01 -0.88
N LEU A 167 -2.27 22.97 -1.63
CA LEU A 167 -2.99 23.16 -2.88
C LEU A 167 -4.35 23.85 -2.65
N ASP A 168 -5.11 23.46 -1.61
CA ASP A 168 -6.38 24.10 -1.24
C ASP A 168 -6.24 25.62 -1.04
N ARG A 169 -5.18 26.09 -0.38
CA ARG A 169 -4.93 27.52 -0.18
C ARG A 169 -4.71 28.28 -1.48
N THR A 170 -4.22 27.58 -2.52
CA THR A 170 -3.98 28.21 -3.83
C THR A 170 -5.21 28.22 -4.74
N GLU A 171 -6.31 27.58 -4.32
CA GLU A 171 -7.53 27.39 -5.13
C GLU A 171 -8.78 28.10 -4.56
N PRO A 172 -8.74 29.40 -4.23
CA PRO A 172 -9.86 30.09 -3.56
C PRO A 172 -11.15 30.15 -4.41
N ASN A 173 -11.03 30.02 -5.73
CA ASN A 173 -12.14 30.04 -6.68
C ASN A 173 -12.76 28.68 -6.97
N TYR A 174 -12.28 27.63 -6.30
CA TYR A 174 -12.72 26.26 -6.51
C TYR A 174 -13.17 25.62 -5.21
N ASP A 175 -14.09 24.68 -5.34
CA ASP A 175 -14.44 23.73 -4.29
C ASP A 175 -13.76 22.40 -4.59
N LEU A 176 -13.22 21.75 -3.57
CA LEU A 176 -12.73 20.39 -3.68
C LEU A 176 -13.92 19.44 -3.56
N VAL A 177 -14.27 18.79 -4.65
CA VAL A 177 -15.42 17.88 -4.76
C VAL A 177 -14.92 16.43 -4.73
N LEU A 178 -15.51 15.61 -3.87
CA LEU A 178 -15.29 14.18 -3.86
C LEU A 178 -16.23 13.50 -4.84
N LEU A 179 -15.69 12.77 -5.80
CA LEU A 179 -16.42 11.94 -6.77
C LEU A 179 -16.25 10.45 -6.46
N ARG A 180 -17.29 9.69 -6.76
CA ARG A 180 -17.26 8.23 -6.63
C ARG A 180 -16.98 7.58 -7.99
N GLY A 181 -16.12 6.56 -7.97
CA GLY A 181 -15.80 5.79 -9.17
C GLY A 181 -16.98 5.00 -9.75
N ASP A 182 -18.03 4.76 -8.95
CA ASP A 182 -19.28 4.15 -9.43
C ASP A 182 -20.08 5.11 -10.31
N ASP A 183 -20.10 6.41 -9.96
CA ASP A 183 -20.84 7.45 -10.68
C ASP A 183 -19.98 8.02 -11.84
N HIS A 184 -18.67 8.13 -11.61
CA HIS A 184 -17.67 8.68 -12.52
C HIS A 184 -16.45 7.76 -12.57
N PRO A 185 -16.44 6.70 -13.39
CA PRO A 185 -15.33 5.78 -13.49
C PRO A 185 -14.00 6.46 -13.82
N LEU A 186 -13.01 6.33 -12.90
CA LEU A 186 -11.66 6.80 -13.09
C LEU A 186 -10.73 5.60 -13.18
N VAL A 187 -10.14 5.39 -14.36
CA VAL A 187 -9.32 4.23 -14.70
C VAL A 187 -7.88 4.67 -14.94
N LEU A 188 -6.95 4.15 -14.15
CA LEU A 188 -5.51 4.39 -14.32
C LEU A 188 -4.94 3.59 -15.50
N GLU A 189 -3.72 3.91 -15.93
CA GLU A 189 -3.00 3.17 -17.00
C GLU A 189 -2.74 1.70 -16.68
N SER A 190 -2.81 1.29 -15.40
CA SER A 190 -2.74 -0.11 -14.95
C SER A 190 -4.07 -0.86 -14.99
N GLU A 191 -5.12 -0.24 -15.53
CA GLU A 191 -6.51 -0.72 -15.50
C GLU A 191 -7.15 -0.70 -14.10
N GLU A 192 -6.44 -0.18 -13.11
CA GLU A 192 -6.98 0.03 -11.78
C GLU A 192 -8.09 1.08 -11.80
N ARG A 193 -9.25 0.75 -11.19
CA ARG A 193 -10.37 1.68 -11.00
C ARG A 193 -10.32 2.26 -9.60
N LEU A 194 -10.35 3.58 -9.51
CA LEU A 194 -10.40 4.25 -8.22
C LEU A 194 -11.86 4.33 -7.74
N SER A 195 -12.07 3.96 -6.47
CA SER A 195 -13.39 4.04 -5.83
C SER A 195 -13.81 5.46 -5.53
N ASP A 196 -12.85 6.31 -5.18
CA ASP A 196 -13.06 7.70 -4.78
C ASP A 196 -11.85 8.53 -5.15
N PHE A 197 -12.10 9.75 -5.54
CA PHE A 197 -11.08 10.72 -5.87
C PHE A 197 -11.65 12.13 -5.75
N ALA A 198 -10.76 13.10 -5.55
CA ALA A 198 -11.15 14.49 -5.46
C ALA A 198 -10.86 15.23 -6.78
N ILE A 199 -11.60 16.30 -7.03
CA ILE A 199 -11.40 17.20 -8.17
C ILE A 199 -11.76 18.62 -7.79
N TYR A 200 -10.98 19.61 -8.25
CA TYR A 200 -11.31 21.03 -8.08
C TYR A 200 -12.32 21.47 -9.11
N VAL A 201 -13.45 22.03 -8.64
CA VAL A 201 -14.58 22.47 -9.46
C VAL A 201 -14.85 23.94 -9.20
N SER A 202 -15.00 24.74 -10.25
CA SER A 202 -15.23 26.18 -10.13
C SER A 202 -16.50 26.51 -9.35
N LYS A 203 -16.41 27.45 -8.41
CA LYS A 203 -17.53 28.05 -7.70
C LYS A 203 -18.41 28.91 -8.62
N TRP A 204 -17.87 29.29 -9.78
CA TRP A 204 -18.48 30.29 -10.67
C TRP A 204 -19.17 29.66 -11.90
N GLY A 205 -19.18 28.33 -11.98
CA GLY A 205 -19.74 27.61 -13.12
C GLY A 205 -18.78 27.52 -14.31
N VAL A 206 -19.31 27.13 -15.44
CA VAL A 206 -18.61 26.93 -16.73
C VAL A 206 -19.03 27.98 -17.72
N LEU A 207 -18.09 28.54 -18.48
CA LEU A 207 -18.36 29.48 -19.57
C LEU A 207 -19.07 28.78 -20.72
N SER A 208 -20.13 29.42 -21.19
CA SER A 208 -20.95 29.01 -22.35
C SER A 208 -21.20 30.17 -23.32
N GLY A 209 -21.66 29.83 -24.52
CA GLY A 209 -22.22 30.81 -25.41
C GLY A 209 -23.64 31.22 -25.00
N PRO A 210 -24.23 32.26 -25.68
CA PRO A 210 -25.60 32.68 -25.45
C PRO A 210 -26.64 31.59 -25.70
N ASP A 211 -26.27 30.55 -26.46
CA ASP A 211 -27.05 29.37 -26.76
C ASP A 211 -26.93 28.28 -25.71
N GLY A 212 -26.22 28.53 -24.60
CA GLY A 212 -25.94 27.56 -23.55
C GLY A 212 -24.90 26.50 -23.90
N ARG A 213 -24.32 26.53 -25.10
CA ARG A 213 -23.26 25.60 -25.48
C ARG A 213 -21.95 25.96 -24.83
N LEU A 214 -21.31 24.97 -24.20
CA LEU A 214 -20.02 25.19 -23.56
C LEU A 214 -18.92 25.41 -24.59
N TYR A 215 -18.00 26.32 -24.28
CA TYR A 215 -16.81 26.49 -25.09
C TYR A 215 -15.87 25.29 -24.94
N PRO A 216 -15.39 24.72 -26.04
CA PRO A 216 -14.41 23.64 -25.97
C PRO A 216 -13.08 24.17 -25.39
N PRO A 217 -12.25 23.30 -24.79
CA PRO A 217 -10.89 23.67 -24.42
C PRO A 217 -10.14 24.29 -25.60
N SER A 218 -9.62 25.50 -25.40
CA SER A 218 -8.93 26.30 -26.42
C SER A 218 -7.79 27.09 -25.77
N SER A 219 -6.89 27.66 -26.59
CA SER A 219 -5.86 28.57 -26.06
C SER A 219 -6.51 29.85 -25.47
N GLN A 220 -5.80 30.48 -24.54
CA GLN A 220 -6.29 31.73 -23.91
C GLN A 220 -6.61 32.79 -24.95
N ASP A 221 -5.73 33.00 -25.92
CA ASP A 221 -5.92 33.96 -26.99
C ASP A 221 -7.19 33.69 -27.81
N GLN A 222 -7.44 32.43 -28.16
CA GLN A 222 -8.65 32.07 -28.93
C GLN A 222 -9.92 32.32 -28.13
N LEU A 223 -9.93 31.88 -26.86
CA LEU A 223 -11.09 32.09 -26.00
C LEU A 223 -11.36 33.58 -25.76
N ILE A 224 -10.33 34.33 -25.38
CA ILE A 224 -10.46 35.74 -25.05
C ILE A 224 -10.92 36.55 -26.29
N ARG A 225 -10.34 36.33 -27.48
CA ARG A 225 -10.83 36.96 -28.73
C ARG A 225 -12.30 36.66 -28.96
N LEU A 226 -12.71 35.40 -28.83
CA LEU A 226 -14.10 34.99 -28.99
C LEU A 226 -15.05 35.72 -28.03
N LEU A 227 -14.65 35.92 -26.78
CA LEU A 227 -15.43 36.62 -25.77
C LEU A 227 -15.49 38.15 -26.04
N LEU A 228 -14.37 38.74 -26.42
CA LEU A 228 -14.25 40.15 -26.78
C LEU A 228 -15.08 40.47 -28.04
N ASP A 229 -15.05 39.60 -29.06
CA ASP A 229 -15.87 39.76 -30.26
C ASP A 229 -17.38 39.80 -29.98
N ARG A 230 -17.81 39.06 -28.94
CA ARG A 230 -19.23 38.93 -28.57
C ARG A 230 -19.76 39.98 -27.60
N SER A 231 -18.88 40.72 -26.89
CA SER A 231 -19.31 41.67 -25.85
C SER A 231 -18.58 42.98 -25.94
N ALA A 232 -19.30 44.04 -26.32
CA ALA A 232 -18.80 45.42 -26.29
C ALA A 232 -18.48 45.87 -24.85
N ASP A 233 -19.31 45.44 -23.88
CA ASP A 233 -19.09 45.79 -22.46
C ASP A 233 -17.78 45.18 -21.96
N LEU A 234 -17.47 43.92 -22.39
CA LEU A 234 -16.24 43.27 -22.01
C LEU A 234 -15.00 43.93 -22.65
N ARG A 235 -15.11 44.39 -23.92
CA ARG A 235 -14.04 45.19 -24.55
C ARG A 235 -13.81 46.50 -23.81
N THR A 236 -14.86 47.19 -23.44
CA THR A 236 -14.77 48.44 -22.67
C THR A 236 -14.06 48.19 -21.33
N LEU A 237 -14.35 47.09 -20.67
CA LEU A 237 -13.83 46.75 -19.36
C LEU A 237 -12.37 46.26 -19.42
N LEU A 238 -12.07 45.35 -20.34
CA LEU A 238 -10.79 44.59 -20.35
C LEU A 238 -9.93 44.81 -21.59
N GLY A 239 -10.38 45.62 -22.57
CA GLY A 239 -9.59 45.97 -23.77
C GLY A 239 -10.02 45.23 -25.02
N GLU A 240 -9.38 45.57 -26.13
CA GLU A 240 -9.79 45.12 -27.48
C GLU A 240 -9.08 43.85 -27.93
N ASP A 241 -8.04 43.43 -27.23
CA ASP A 241 -7.23 42.28 -27.59
C ASP A 241 -6.81 41.47 -26.35
N PRO A 242 -6.34 40.21 -26.51
CA PRO A 242 -5.95 39.36 -25.39
C PRO A 242 -4.85 39.94 -24.50
N GLY A 243 -3.88 40.68 -25.06
CA GLY A 243 -2.80 41.29 -24.29
C GLY A 243 -3.34 42.34 -23.31
N GLN A 244 -4.19 43.27 -23.79
CA GLN A 244 -4.87 44.26 -22.96
C GLN A 244 -5.79 43.57 -21.93
N PHE A 245 -6.48 42.51 -22.32
CA PHE A 245 -7.32 41.73 -21.41
C PHE A 245 -6.53 41.22 -20.23
N HIS A 246 -5.41 40.54 -20.49
CA HIS A 246 -4.54 40.00 -19.45
C HIS A 246 -4.01 41.11 -18.54
N GLU A 247 -3.46 42.18 -19.11
CA GLU A 247 -2.87 43.29 -18.36
C GLU A 247 -3.91 43.95 -17.44
N LYS A 248 -5.07 44.35 -17.99
CA LYS A 248 -6.12 45.06 -17.24
C LYS A 248 -6.75 44.15 -16.18
N ALA A 249 -6.91 42.86 -16.46
CA ALA A 249 -7.45 41.90 -15.51
C ALA A 249 -6.46 41.60 -14.38
N ALA A 250 -5.17 41.42 -14.68
CA ALA A 250 -4.15 41.13 -13.67
C ALA A 250 -3.99 42.27 -12.66
N GLY A 251 -4.03 43.51 -13.13
CA GLY A 251 -3.82 44.72 -12.33
C GLY A 251 -4.99 45.12 -11.42
N ASP A 252 -6.21 44.62 -11.66
CA ASP A 252 -7.42 45.18 -11.05
C ASP A 252 -8.44 44.10 -10.63
N ALA A 253 -8.64 43.97 -9.31
CA ALA A 253 -9.57 43.02 -8.73
C ALA A 253 -11.04 43.34 -9.04
N ASP A 254 -11.38 44.63 -9.10
CA ASP A 254 -12.75 45.07 -9.35
C ASP A 254 -13.15 44.80 -10.80
N ARG A 255 -12.21 44.93 -11.74
CA ARG A 255 -12.44 44.55 -13.15
C ARG A 255 -12.68 43.05 -13.30
N ARG A 256 -11.95 42.21 -12.57
CA ARG A 256 -12.20 40.73 -12.57
C ARG A 256 -13.58 40.40 -12.02
N LEU A 257 -14.00 41.10 -10.96
CA LEU A 257 -15.35 40.96 -10.39
C LEU A 257 -16.41 41.36 -11.40
N GLN A 258 -16.27 42.55 -12.00
CA GLN A 258 -17.20 43.06 -13.03
C GLN A 258 -17.26 42.13 -14.26
N ALA A 259 -16.13 41.60 -14.71
CA ALA A 259 -16.11 40.61 -15.80
C ALA A 259 -16.94 39.36 -15.48
N ARG A 260 -16.81 38.86 -14.26
CA ARG A 260 -17.61 37.70 -13.78
C ARG A 260 -19.10 38.04 -13.74
N GLU A 261 -19.46 39.22 -13.27
CA GLU A 261 -20.85 39.70 -13.25
C GLU A 261 -21.40 39.87 -14.68
N LEU A 262 -20.58 40.33 -15.62
CA LEU A 262 -20.94 40.41 -17.03
C LEU A 262 -21.22 39.03 -17.62
N PHE A 263 -20.37 38.02 -17.33
CA PHE A 263 -20.61 36.65 -17.79
C PHE A 263 -21.96 36.12 -17.29
N ALA A 264 -22.27 36.35 -16.02
CA ALA A 264 -23.56 35.96 -15.45
C ALA A 264 -24.73 36.71 -16.06
N LYS A 265 -24.62 38.05 -16.21
CA LYS A 265 -25.66 38.92 -16.78
C LYS A 265 -25.96 38.61 -18.25
N GLN A 266 -24.95 38.21 -19.02
CA GLN A 266 -25.09 37.84 -20.43
C GLN A 266 -25.54 36.39 -20.63
N GLY A 267 -25.77 35.63 -19.54
CA GLY A 267 -26.17 34.22 -19.60
C GLY A 267 -25.05 33.27 -20.06
N TRP A 268 -23.81 33.70 -19.92
CA TRP A 268 -22.65 32.92 -20.35
C TRP A 268 -22.13 31.94 -19.27
N THR A 269 -22.93 31.71 -18.27
CA THR A 269 -22.55 30.84 -17.15
C THR A 269 -23.55 29.68 -17.01
N VAL A 270 -23.05 28.48 -17.01
CA VAL A 270 -23.81 27.24 -16.78
C VAL A 270 -23.27 26.57 -15.52
N PRO A 271 -24.13 25.99 -14.67
CA PRO A 271 -23.67 25.20 -13.53
C PRO A 271 -22.75 24.05 -13.97
N THR A 272 -21.76 23.70 -13.14
CA THR A 272 -20.82 22.60 -13.45
C THR A 272 -21.50 21.23 -13.43
N GLY A 273 -22.63 21.08 -12.73
CA GLY A 273 -23.33 19.81 -12.56
C GLY A 273 -22.62 18.83 -11.59
N LEU A 274 -21.46 19.20 -11.08
CA LEU A 274 -20.72 18.43 -10.06
C LEU A 274 -20.97 19.09 -8.70
N VAL A 275 -21.68 18.39 -7.81
CA VAL A 275 -22.13 18.97 -6.54
C VAL A 275 -21.13 18.62 -5.44
N PRO A 276 -20.62 19.61 -4.67
CA PRO A 276 -19.82 19.35 -3.49
C PRO A 276 -20.59 18.48 -2.48
N ARG A 277 -19.98 17.41 -2.01
CA ARG A 277 -20.47 16.64 -0.87
C ARG A 277 -19.67 17.07 0.36
N GLU A 278 -20.32 17.17 1.51
CA GLU A 278 -19.69 17.53 2.81
C GLU A 278 -18.74 16.43 3.34
N THR A 279 -18.02 15.76 2.48
CA THR A 279 -17.10 14.69 2.86
C THR A 279 -15.67 15.10 2.59
N ARG A 280 -14.77 14.81 3.53
CA ARG A 280 -13.34 15.02 3.36
C ARG A 280 -12.80 14.05 2.32
N PRO A 281 -11.80 14.45 1.51
CA PRO A 281 -11.08 13.53 0.65
C PRO A 281 -10.56 12.33 1.45
N ILE A 282 -10.55 11.17 0.80
CA ILE A 282 -10.17 9.91 1.43
C ILE A 282 -8.81 9.50 0.85
N PRO A 283 -7.83 9.12 1.69
CA PRO A 283 -6.56 8.61 1.20
C PRO A 283 -6.76 7.35 0.36
N TYR A 284 -5.90 7.11 -0.61
CA TYR A 284 -5.95 5.96 -1.51
C TYR A 284 -6.04 4.60 -0.80
N GLY A 285 -5.35 4.46 0.37
CA GLY A 285 -5.49 3.30 1.25
C GLY A 285 -6.70 3.32 2.16
N GLY A 286 -7.57 4.34 2.06
CA GLY A 286 -8.72 4.53 2.95
C GLY A 286 -9.80 3.47 2.72
N CYS A 287 -10.39 3.10 3.84
CA CYS A 287 -11.44 2.09 3.92
C CYS A 287 -12.77 2.67 3.46
N LEU A 288 -13.05 2.66 2.18
CA LEU A 288 -14.42 2.73 1.73
C LEU A 288 -14.95 1.33 1.57
N GLY A 289 -16.03 1.07 2.29
CA GLY A 289 -16.65 -0.24 2.35
C GLY A 289 -17.06 -0.75 0.96
N PHE A 290 -16.14 -1.43 0.32
CA PHE A 290 -16.43 -2.33 -0.76
C PHE A 290 -16.34 -3.74 -0.20
N SER A 291 -17.45 -4.27 0.18
CA SER A 291 -17.63 -5.71 0.21
C SER A 291 -17.84 -6.15 -1.26
N SER A 292 -16.77 -6.53 -1.94
CA SER A 292 -16.96 -7.52 -2.99
C SER A 292 -17.59 -8.75 -2.33
N PRO A 293 -18.66 -9.36 -2.89
CA PRO A 293 -19.20 -10.59 -2.34
C PRO A 293 -18.16 -11.72 -2.21
N ALA A 294 -16.95 -11.53 -2.73
CA ALA A 294 -15.86 -12.49 -2.74
C ALA A 294 -14.64 -12.09 -1.88
N GLY A 295 -14.55 -10.88 -1.30
CA GLY A 295 -13.34 -10.49 -0.57
C GLY A 295 -13.45 -9.23 0.29
N LEU A 296 -12.41 -8.99 1.10
CA LEU A 296 -12.28 -7.86 1.99
C LEU A 296 -11.16 -6.94 1.51
N ARG A 297 -11.34 -5.63 1.64
CA ARG A 297 -10.30 -4.64 1.32
C ARG A 297 -9.22 -4.63 2.39
N ILE A 298 -7.97 -4.73 1.97
CA ILE A 298 -6.80 -4.66 2.86
C ILE A 298 -6.57 -3.21 3.29
N ALA A 299 -6.43 -3.01 4.59
CA ALA A 299 -5.98 -1.77 5.20
C ALA A 299 -4.80 -2.04 6.15
N ASP A 300 -4.11 -0.97 6.57
CA ASP A 300 -2.99 -1.07 7.49
C ASP A 300 -3.45 -1.39 8.91
N THR A 301 -2.59 -2.06 9.67
CA THR A 301 -2.81 -2.27 11.10
C THR A 301 -2.60 -0.98 11.88
N THR A 302 -3.13 -0.93 13.10
CA THR A 302 -2.87 0.18 14.02
C THR A 302 -1.46 0.08 14.60
N ASP A 303 -0.83 1.22 14.92
CA ASP A 303 0.51 1.32 15.52
C ASP A 303 0.71 0.42 16.75
N ASP A 304 -0.34 0.18 17.54
CA ASP A 304 -0.27 -0.67 18.73
C ASP A 304 -0.09 -2.15 18.42
N LEU A 305 -0.64 -2.62 17.30
CA LEU A 305 -0.48 -4.01 16.84
C LEU A 305 0.88 -4.22 16.18
N GLU A 306 1.37 -3.23 15.43
CA GLU A 306 2.71 -3.25 14.85
C GLU A 306 3.80 -3.31 15.93
N ARG A 307 3.65 -2.54 17.01
CA ARG A 307 4.59 -2.56 18.14
C ARG A 307 4.64 -3.89 18.88
N LYS A 308 3.56 -4.67 18.85
CA LYS A 308 3.52 -6.01 19.47
C LYS A 308 4.17 -7.09 18.63
N GLY A 309 4.52 -6.81 17.37
CA GLY A 309 5.08 -7.79 16.43
C GLY A 309 4.16 -9.00 16.20
N GLU A 310 2.86 -8.85 16.43
CA GLU A 310 1.88 -9.91 16.22
C GLU A 310 1.54 -9.98 14.72
N GLN A 311 1.97 -11.03 14.05
CA GLN A 311 1.62 -11.34 12.67
C GLN A 311 0.15 -11.78 12.61
N CYS A 312 -0.74 -10.80 12.55
CA CYS A 312 -2.18 -11.01 12.66
C CYS A 312 -2.96 -10.20 11.63
N LEU A 313 -4.19 -10.61 11.44
CA LEU A 313 -5.20 -9.82 10.75
C LEU A 313 -6.31 -9.41 11.74
N VAL A 314 -6.90 -8.23 11.50
CA VAL A 314 -7.97 -7.71 12.34
C VAL A 314 -9.22 -7.48 11.49
N VAL A 315 -10.35 -7.96 11.95
CA VAL A 315 -11.65 -7.77 11.29
C VAL A 315 -12.72 -7.41 12.33
N ALA A 316 -13.79 -6.75 11.90
CA ALA A 316 -14.97 -6.56 12.71
C ALA A 316 -15.55 -7.93 13.13
N ARG A 317 -16.09 -8.02 14.33
CA ARG A 317 -16.71 -9.26 14.84
C ARG A 317 -17.83 -9.74 13.92
N ALA A 318 -18.67 -8.84 13.44
CA ALA A 318 -19.74 -9.16 12.48
C ALA A 318 -19.19 -9.80 11.18
N THR A 319 -18.08 -9.30 10.67
CA THR A 319 -17.40 -9.88 9.48
C THR A 319 -16.84 -11.28 9.78
N ALA A 320 -16.25 -11.46 10.97
CA ALA A 320 -15.75 -12.77 11.40
C ALA A 320 -16.86 -13.81 11.53
N ASP A 321 -17.99 -13.43 12.11
CA ASP A 321 -19.16 -14.30 12.26
C ASP A 321 -19.76 -14.67 10.90
N GLN A 322 -19.89 -13.68 10.00
CA GLN A 322 -20.38 -13.89 8.63
C GLN A 322 -19.51 -14.87 7.84
N LEU A 323 -18.20 -14.79 7.99
CA LEU A 323 -17.23 -15.65 7.32
C LEU A 323 -16.90 -16.92 8.13
N SER A 324 -17.54 -17.14 9.28
CA SER A 324 -17.27 -18.25 10.20
C SER A 324 -15.79 -18.37 10.58
N LEU A 325 -15.11 -17.25 10.77
CA LEU A 325 -13.69 -17.22 11.13
C LEU A 325 -13.48 -17.64 12.59
N GLY A 326 -12.56 -18.57 12.78
CA GLY A 326 -12.06 -18.94 14.10
C GLY A 326 -10.84 -18.11 14.52
N ARG A 327 -9.97 -18.71 15.36
CA ARG A 327 -8.72 -18.06 15.80
C ARG A 327 -7.66 -17.90 14.69
N ASN A 328 -7.78 -18.64 13.59
CA ASN A 328 -6.90 -18.56 12.46
C ASN A 328 -7.71 -18.52 11.16
N ALA A 329 -7.17 -17.83 10.18
CA ALA A 329 -7.69 -17.81 8.82
C ALA A 329 -6.51 -17.88 7.84
N VAL A 330 -6.76 -18.38 6.65
CA VAL A 330 -5.85 -18.21 5.51
C VAL A 330 -6.27 -16.93 4.81
N ILE A 331 -5.33 -16.02 4.65
CA ILE A 331 -5.49 -14.84 3.82
C ILE A 331 -4.82 -15.07 2.46
N ARG A 332 -5.51 -14.73 1.40
CA ARG A 332 -4.99 -14.77 0.02
C ARG A 332 -5.34 -13.48 -0.69
N ARG A 333 -4.44 -12.98 -1.50
CA ARG A 333 -4.75 -11.90 -2.43
C ARG A 333 -5.73 -12.41 -3.49
N LEU A 334 -6.78 -11.66 -3.74
CA LEU A 334 -7.74 -11.93 -4.83
C LEU A 334 -7.24 -11.19 -6.08
N ASN A 335 -6.91 -11.94 -7.13
CA ASN A 335 -6.63 -11.36 -8.43
C ASN A 335 -7.97 -11.24 -9.16
N GLU A 336 -8.51 -10.04 -9.30
CA GLU A 336 -9.77 -9.77 -10.02
C GLU A 336 -9.72 -10.16 -11.51
N HIS A 337 -8.50 -10.37 -12.06
CA HIS A 337 -8.26 -10.69 -13.47
C HIS A 337 -7.50 -12.02 -13.65
N ALA A 338 -7.57 -12.93 -12.69
CA ALA A 338 -6.99 -14.26 -12.89
C ALA A 338 -7.85 -15.04 -13.89
N GLU A 339 -7.27 -15.36 -15.03
CA GLU A 339 -7.87 -16.33 -15.97
C GLU A 339 -8.10 -17.66 -15.25
N GLU A 340 -9.21 -18.35 -15.57
CA GLU A 340 -9.47 -19.71 -15.08
C GLU A 340 -8.25 -20.61 -15.40
N GLY A 341 -7.57 -21.10 -14.37
CA GLY A 341 -6.35 -21.91 -14.49
C GLY A 341 -5.04 -21.20 -14.15
N SER A 342 -5.04 -19.90 -13.87
CA SER A 342 -3.89 -19.20 -13.36
C SER A 342 -3.47 -19.75 -11.99
N PRO A 343 -2.16 -19.87 -11.67
CA PRO A 343 -1.71 -20.32 -10.36
C PRO A 343 -2.27 -19.37 -9.29
N GLN A 344 -2.93 -19.94 -8.29
CA GLN A 344 -3.49 -19.17 -7.18
C GLN A 344 -2.39 -18.37 -6.50
N ALA A 345 -2.70 -17.12 -6.13
CA ALA A 345 -1.80 -16.30 -5.34
C ALA A 345 -1.39 -17.04 -4.03
N PRO A 346 -0.15 -16.87 -3.56
CA PRO A 346 0.29 -17.48 -2.32
C PRO A 346 -0.63 -17.03 -1.18
N GLY A 347 -1.05 -17.98 -0.35
CA GLY A 347 -1.81 -17.68 0.86
C GLY A 347 -0.90 -17.69 2.08
N ALA A 348 -1.34 -17.04 3.16
CA ALA A 348 -0.67 -17.05 4.45
C ALA A 348 -1.64 -17.42 5.57
N LEU A 349 -1.18 -18.23 6.52
CA LEU A 349 -1.94 -18.54 7.72
C LEU A 349 -1.76 -17.43 8.75
N ALA A 350 -2.80 -16.70 9.07
CA ALA A 350 -2.80 -15.60 10.00
C ALA A 350 -3.63 -15.88 11.26
N ARG A 351 -3.28 -15.24 12.36
CA ARG A 351 -4.10 -15.17 13.56
C ARG A 351 -5.18 -14.11 13.35
N VAL A 352 -6.42 -14.41 13.72
CA VAL A 352 -7.54 -13.48 13.62
C VAL A 352 -7.76 -12.78 14.96
N LEU A 353 -7.78 -11.46 14.95
CA LEU A 353 -8.19 -10.59 16.04
C LEU A 353 -9.48 -9.87 15.65
N HIS A 354 -10.24 -9.48 16.65
CA HIS A 354 -11.53 -8.79 16.46
C HIS A 354 -11.46 -7.39 17.03
N ASP A 355 -11.87 -6.40 16.21
CA ASP A 355 -12.01 -5.01 16.61
C ASP A 355 -13.23 -4.41 15.90
N ASP A 356 -14.25 -4.05 16.67
CA ASP A 356 -15.51 -3.53 16.14
C ASP A 356 -15.39 -2.09 15.58
N SER A 357 -14.24 -1.45 15.74
CA SER A 357 -13.92 -0.18 15.08
C SER A 357 -13.55 -0.35 13.59
N VAL A 358 -13.25 -1.58 13.15
CA VAL A 358 -12.96 -1.90 11.76
C VAL A 358 -14.23 -1.87 10.94
N ALA A 359 -14.24 -1.13 9.84
CA ALA A 359 -15.41 -1.03 8.96
C ALA A 359 -15.77 -2.38 8.34
N PRO A 360 -17.07 -2.68 8.14
CA PRO A 360 -17.48 -3.86 7.38
C PRO A 360 -16.83 -3.90 5.99
N GLY A 361 -16.42 -5.09 5.54
CA GLY A 361 -15.75 -5.24 4.24
C GLY A 361 -14.27 -4.90 4.23
N VAL A 362 -13.68 -4.61 5.39
CA VAL A 362 -12.27 -4.28 5.56
C VAL A 362 -11.57 -5.33 6.42
N VAL A 363 -10.31 -5.60 6.11
CA VAL A 363 -9.39 -6.36 6.95
C VAL A 363 -8.11 -5.56 7.16
N LEU A 364 -7.72 -5.36 8.42
CA LEU A 364 -6.42 -4.79 8.73
C LEU A 364 -5.39 -5.91 8.70
N VAL A 365 -4.30 -5.70 7.97
CA VAL A 365 -3.26 -6.71 7.74
C VAL A 365 -1.90 -6.08 8.00
N ASP A 366 -1.08 -6.72 8.84
CA ASP A 366 0.28 -6.24 9.07
C ASP A 366 1.18 -6.35 7.83
N GLN A 367 2.29 -5.63 7.84
CA GLN A 367 3.21 -5.59 6.72
C GLN A 367 3.77 -6.97 6.37
N VAL A 368 4.12 -7.79 7.36
CA VAL A 368 4.72 -9.12 7.15
C VAL A 368 3.76 -10.03 6.39
N LEU A 369 2.48 -10.01 6.76
CA LEU A 369 1.45 -10.78 6.06
C LEU A 369 1.21 -10.24 4.65
N ARG A 370 1.17 -8.90 4.48
CA ARG A 370 1.01 -8.28 3.16
C ARG A 370 2.16 -8.65 2.23
N ASP A 371 3.40 -8.50 2.69
CA ASP A 371 4.59 -8.89 1.92
C ASP A 371 4.56 -10.38 1.59
N GLY A 372 4.11 -11.18 2.56
CA GLY A 372 3.95 -12.61 2.40
C GLY A 372 3.03 -12.99 1.24
N ILE A 373 1.80 -12.48 1.22
CA ILE A 373 0.80 -12.81 0.19
C ILE A 373 0.96 -12.00 -1.09
N GLY A 374 1.92 -11.10 -1.13
CA GLY A 374 2.12 -10.25 -2.27
C GLY A 374 1.03 -9.19 -2.44
N ALA A 375 0.42 -8.69 -1.36
CA ALA A 375 -0.67 -7.72 -1.42
C ALA A 375 -0.27 -6.35 -0.88
N GLU A 376 -0.89 -5.30 -1.43
CA GLU A 376 -0.76 -3.92 -0.96
C GLU A 376 -2.06 -3.43 -0.30
N ILE A 377 -1.93 -2.33 0.43
CA ILE A 377 -3.08 -1.66 1.02
C ILE A 377 -4.02 -1.19 -0.09
N GLY A 378 -5.32 -1.42 0.10
CA GLY A 378 -6.36 -1.12 -0.86
C GLY A 378 -6.69 -2.28 -1.83
N GLU A 379 -5.86 -3.31 -1.92
CA GLU A 379 -6.18 -4.53 -2.68
C GLU A 379 -7.23 -5.39 -1.95
N ILE A 380 -7.81 -6.33 -2.66
CA ILE A 380 -8.82 -7.24 -2.14
C ILE A 380 -8.17 -8.55 -1.70
N ALA A 381 -8.51 -9.00 -0.49
CA ALA A 381 -8.10 -10.30 0.04
C ALA A 381 -9.30 -11.19 0.30
N GLN A 382 -9.14 -12.47 0.05
CA GLN A 382 -10.05 -13.52 0.48
C GLN A 382 -9.59 -14.08 1.82
N LEU A 383 -10.52 -14.22 2.77
CA LEU A 383 -10.28 -14.91 4.03
C LEU A 383 -10.98 -16.28 4.01
N ILE A 384 -10.25 -17.32 4.32
CA ILE A 384 -10.74 -18.69 4.40
C ILE A 384 -10.58 -19.17 5.84
N PRO A 385 -11.65 -19.68 6.50
CA PRO A 385 -11.54 -20.23 7.84
C PRO A 385 -10.47 -21.32 7.92
N ALA A 386 -9.66 -21.32 8.97
CA ALA A 386 -8.66 -22.34 9.20
C ALA A 386 -8.83 -22.97 10.58
N LEU A 387 -9.09 -24.26 10.60
CA LEU A 387 -9.18 -25.01 11.83
C LEU A 387 -7.78 -25.33 12.35
N PRO A 388 -7.55 -25.05 13.59
CA PRO A 388 -6.29 -25.35 14.20
C PRO A 388 -5.97 -26.86 14.17
N SER A 389 -4.69 -27.25 13.99
CA SER A 389 -4.25 -28.66 14.09
C SER A 389 -4.51 -29.20 15.49
N LEU A 390 -4.88 -30.48 15.61
CA LEU A 390 -5.38 -31.15 16.84
C LEU A 390 -4.40 -31.24 18.04
N SER A 391 -3.21 -30.67 18.00
CA SER A 391 -2.19 -30.82 19.05
C SER A 391 -2.24 -29.71 20.13
N ARG A 392 -3.28 -29.69 21.02
CA ARG A 392 -3.61 -28.39 21.53
C ARG A 392 -3.92 -28.11 22.97
N SER A 393 -4.29 -29.04 23.76
CA SER A 393 -4.65 -28.76 25.17
C SER A 393 -3.43 -28.56 26.08
N SER A 394 -2.28 -29.14 25.73
CA SER A 394 -1.02 -28.97 26.51
C SER A 394 -0.25 -27.71 26.16
N ASP A 395 -0.46 -27.13 24.98
CA ASP A 395 0.29 -25.98 24.51
C ASP A 395 -0.08 -24.67 25.24
N ALA A 396 -1.29 -24.56 25.77
CA ALA A 396 -1.74 -23.37 26.47
C ALA A 396 -1.11 -23.20 27.88
N LEU A 397 -0.60 -24.28 28.46
CA LEU A 397 -0.07 -24.28 29.83
C LEU A 397 1.38 -23.75 29.91
N VAL A 398 2.16 -23.83 28.85
CA VAL A 398 3.61 -23.64 28.96
C VAL A 398 4.07 -22.23 28.60
N ALA A 399 3.61 -21.63 27.55
CA ALA A 399 3.85 -20.19 27.18
C ALA A 399 3.19 -19.86 25.84
N ARG A 400 3.00 -18.58 25.51
CA ARG A 400 2.78 -18.15 24.14
C ARG A 400 4.08 -18.33 23.37
N CYS A 401 4.12 -19.20 22.36
CA CYS A 401 5.29 -19.25 21.46
C CYS A 401 5.17 -18.17 20.42
N HIS A 402 6.24 -17.44 20.23
CA HIS A 402 6.42 -16.67 19.01
C HIS A 402 6.45 -17.62 17.82
N TYR A 403 5.87 -17.18 16.75
CA TYR A 403 6.03 -17.80 15.44
C TYR A 403 6.54 -16.75 14.46
N THR A 404 7.27 -17.20 13.47
CA THR A 404 7.68 -16.35 12.36
C THR A 404 7.16 -16.91 11.05
N MET A 405 6.88 -16.03 10.12
CA MET A 405 6.54 -16.39 8.76
C MET A 405 7.81 -16.54 7.94
N CYS A 406 7.87 -17.61 7.17
CA CYS A 406 9.00 -17.89 6.30
C CYS A 406 8.50 -18.24 4.90
N ARG A 407 9.25 -17.82 3.90
CA ARG A 407 9.04 -18.24 2.53
C ARG A 407 9.74 -19.58 2.27
N VAL A 408 9.02 -20.49 1.64
CA VAL A 408 9.52 -21.86 1.44
C VAL A 408 10.33 -21.96 0.16
N GLN A 409 11.53 -22.51 0.30
CA GLN A 409 12.42 -22.87 -0.80
C GLN A 409 12.72 -24.36 -0.83
N THR A 410 13.19 -24.86 -1.97
CA THR A 410 13.58 -26.26 -2.12
C THR A 410 14.93 -26.51 -1.45
N ALA A 411 15.00 -27.51 -0.58
CA ALA A 411 16.25 -27.94 0.05
C ALA A 411 17.19 -28.64 -0.94
N ASP A 412 18.48 -28.72 -0.59
CA ASP A 412 19.47 -29.49 -1.36
C ASP A 412 19.24 -30.99 -1.28
N LEU A 413 19.78 -31.72 -2.25
CA LEU A 413 19.75 -33.19 -2.30
C LEU A 413 20.27 -33.86 -1.01
N THR A 414 21.22 -33.24 -0.32
CA THR A 414 21.75 -33.70 0.96
C THR A 414 20.76 -33.69 2.11
N SER A 415 19.70 -32.91 2.00
CA SER A 415 18.63 -32.74 3.02
C SER A 415 17.35 -33.52 2.65
N VAL A 416 17.31 -34.15 1.50
CA VAL A 416 16.16 -34.94 1.03
C VAL A 416 15.97 -36.17 1.92
N GLU A 417 14.69 -36.46 2.24
CA GLU A 417 14.26 -37.59 3.10
C GLU A 417 14.64 -37.47 4.59
N GLN A 418 15.35 -36.44 4.99
CA GLN A 418 15.77 -36.22 6.37
C GLN A 418 14.81 -35.32 7.09
N ARG A 419 13.75 -35.53 7.57
CA ARG A 419 12.83 -34.63 8.34
C ARG A 419 13.52 -33.43 9.00
N VAL A 420 14.20 -32.64 8.18
CA VAL A 420 14.94 -31.42 8.56
C VAL A 420 14.49 -30.22 7.76
N CYS A 421 14.64 -29.04 8.33
CA CYS A 421 14.56 -27.78 7.61
C CYS A 421 15.83 -26.96 7.86
N LEU A 422 16.20 -26.15 6.88
CA LEU A 422 17.29 -25.22 7.03
C LEU A 422 16.71 -23.81 7.11
N VAL A 423 17.15 -23.03 8.07
CA VAL A 423 16.74 -21.65 8.31
C VAL A 423 17.98 -20.79 8.63
N ASP A 424 17.87 -19.48 8.49
CA ASP A 424 18.93 -18.57 8.91
C ASP A 424 19.07 -18.52 10.44
N GLU A 425 20.23 -18.09 10.90
CA GLU A 425 20.54 -18.02 12.33
C GLU A 425 19.65 -17.01 13.07
N LEU A 426 19.26 -15.92 12.41
CA LEU A 426 18.38 -14.91 12.99
C LEU A 426 16.99 -15.51 13.28
N THR A 427 16.46 -16.30 12.35
CA THR A 427 15.19 -17.02 12.54
C THR A 427 15.24 -17.95 13.74
N LEU A 428 16.35 -18.71 13.94
CA LEU A 428 16.51 -19.55 15.13
C LEU A 428 16.50 -18.72 16.42
N ARG A 429 17.20 -17.60 16.44
CA ARG A 429 17.23 -16.67 17.58
C ARG A 429 15.87 -16.08 17.90
N LEU A 430 15.13 -15.63 16.86
CA LEU A 430 13.77 -15.10 17.02
C LEU A 430 12.79 -16.14 17.58
N LEU A 431 13.00 -17.41 17.27
CA LEU A 431 12.20 -18.50 17.80
C LEU A 431 12.68 -18.99 19.19
N GLY A 432 13.78 -18.45 19.70
CA GLY A 432 14.38 -18.85 20.99
C GLY A 432 14.91 -20.29 20.99
N ILE A 433 15.40 -20.81 19.86
CA ILE A 433 15.86 -22.20 19.67
C ILE A 433 17.30 -22.25 19.15
N GLU A 434 17.90 -23.42 19.27
CA GLU A 434 19.24 -23.71 18.79
C GLU A 434 19.20 -24.62 17.54
N SER A 435 20.28 -24.60 16.77
CA SER A 435 20.46 -25.50 15.64
C SER A 435 20.38 -26.99 16.09
N GLY A 436 19.50 -27.75 15.46
CA GLY A 436 19.19 -29.14 15.83
C GLY A 436 17.92 -29.31 16.68
N ASP A 437 17.33 -28.22 17.17
CA ASP A 437 16.05 -28.25 17.89
C ASP A 437 14.88 -28.56 16.95
N GLU A 438 13.81 -29.13 17.53
CA GLU A 438 12.58 -29.44 16.79
C GLU A 438 11.68 -28.21 16.67
N VAL A 439 11.21 -27.97 15.46
CA VAL A 439 10.22 -26.94 15.14
C VAL A 439 8.93 -27.56 14.61
N VAL A 440 7.84 -26.81 14.73
CA VAL A 440 6.58 -27.11 14.08
C VAL A 440 6.40 -26.11 12.93
N ILE A 441 6.23 -26.64 11.74
CA ILE A 441 5.94 -25.85 10.54
C ILE A 441 4.47 -26.08 10.20
N GLU A 442 3.72 -24.98 10.06
CA GLU A 442 2.31 -24.97 9.73
C GLU A 442 2.13 -24.40 8.32
N GLY A 443 1.49 -25.16 7.46
CA GLY A 443 1.22 -24.80 6.06
C GLY A 443 -0.19 -24.28 5.85
N ILE A 444 -0.68 -24.41 4.62
CA ILE A 444 -1.98 -23.91 4.19
C ILE A 444 -2.89 -25.10 3.86
N PRO A 445 -4.18 -25.11 4.29
CA PRO A 445 -5.14 -26.09 3.85
C PRO A 445 -5.22 -26.20 2.33
N THR A 446 -5.21 -27.41 1.79
CA THR A 446 -5.15 -27.67 0.34
C THR A 446 -6.51 -27.64 -0.36
N SER A 447 -7.59 -27.69 0.39
CA SER A 447 -8.95 -27.65 -0.17
C SER A 447 -9.93 -26.97 0.79
N ASP A 448 -10.97 -26.39 0.23
CA ASP A 448 -12.04 -25.74 0.99
C ASP A 448 -12.86 -26.73 1.84
N SER A 449 -12.75 -28.02 1.56
CA SER A 449 -13.40 -29.10 2.31
C SER A 449 -12.59 -29.58 3.52
N HIS A 450 -11.28 -29.31 3.58
CA HIS A 450 -10.41 -29.68 4.69
C HIS A 450 -9.73 -28.45 5.28
N LEU A 451 -10.44 -27.74 6.16
CA LEU A 451 -9.98 -26.51 6.81
C LEU A 451 -8.89 -26.76 7.88
N ALA A 452 -8.49 -28.01 8.11
CA ALA A 452 -7.44 -28.34 9.07
C ALA A 452 -6.07 -27.89 8.57
N VAL A 453 -5.36 -27.10 9.38
CA VAL A 453 -4.01 -26.63 9.06
C VAL A 453 -3.03 -27.81 9.03
N PRO A 454 -2.41 -28.11 7.88
CA PRO A 454 -1.38 -29.12 7.81
C PRO A 454 -0.16 -28.69 8.61
N SER A 455 0.38 -29.59 9.41
CA SER A 455 1.57 -29.31 10.22
C SER A 455 2.55 -30.47 10.21
N ILE A 456 3.84 -30.14 10.22
CA ILE A 456 4.94 -31.10 10.31
C ILE A 456 5.86 -30.74 11.47
N ARG A 457 6.53 -31.74 12.01
CA ARG A 457 7.62 -31.60 13.00
C ARG A 457 8.91 -32.02 12.35
N VAL A 458 9.88 -31.11 12.37
CA VAL A 458 11.20 -31.32 11.76
C VAL A 458 12.27 -30.69 12.65
N LYS A 459 13.51 -31.10 12.49
CA LYS A 459 14.66 -30.47 13.15
C LYS A 459 15.10 -29.27 12.31
N ALA A 460 15.32 -28.12 12.96
CA ALA A 460 15.80 -26.92 12.32
C ALA A 460 17.32 -26.82 12.44
N TYR A 461 17.99 -26.62 11.33
CA TYR A 461 19.43 -26.42 11.29
C TYR A 461 19.76 -25.06 10.70
N SER A 462 20.79 -24.43 11.23
CA SER A 462 21.29 -23.16 10.72
C SER A 462 21.93 -23.33 9.34
N VAL A 463 21.63 -22.42 8.44
CA VAL A 463 22.33 -22.26 7.16
C VAL A 463 23.01 -20.90 7.13
N SER A 464 24.20 -20.81 6.51
CA SER A 464 24.92 -19.53 6.43
C SER A 464 24.19 -18.53 5.52
N ALA A 465 24.21 -17.26 5.89
CA ALA A 465 23.62 -16.18 5.10
C ALA A 465 24.11 -16.20 3.65
N ALA A 466 25.40 -16.44 3.41
CA ALA A 466 25.98 -16.52 2.08
C ALA A 466 25.36 -17.63 1.18
N ILE A 467 24.89 -18.73 1.76
CA ILE A 467 24.19 -19.79 1.00
C ILE A 467 22.77 -19.33 0.70
N VAL A 468 22.10 -18.68 1.66
CA VAL A 468 20.77 -18.11 1.47
C VAL A 468 20.81 -17.08 0.34
N ASP A 469 21.73 -16.11 0.41
CA ASP A 469 21.91 -15.06 -0.58
C ASP A 469 22.19 -15.61 -1.98
N ARG A 470 23.10 -16.58 -2.08
CA ARG A 470 23.44 -17.22 -3.36
C ARG A 470 22.25 -17.95 -3.98
N ARG A 471 21.40 -18.61 -3.19
CA ARG A 471 20.22 -19.31 -3.68
C ARG A 471 19.11 -18.33 -4.07
N CYS A 472 18.91 -17.30 -3.27
CA CYS A 472 18.01 -16.23 -3.62
C CYS A 472 18.40 -15.54 -4.93
N LEU A 473 19.72 -15.38 -5.18
CA LEU A 473 20.25 -14.87 -6.45
C LEU A 473 19.93 -15.79 -7.64
N LEU A 474 20.03 -17.11 -7.45
CA LEU A 474 19.79 -18.09 -8.53
C LEU A 474 18.30 -18.29 -8.85
N GLU A 475 17.44 -18.12 -7.86
CA GLU A 475 15.99 -18.34 -7.99
C GLU A 475 15.19 -17.02 -8.06
N GLY A 476 15.88 -15.88 -8.20
CA GLY A 476 15.39 -14.53 -8.01
C GLY A 476 14.26 -14.05 -8.93
N GLY A 477 13.92 -14.82 -9.97
CA GLY A 477 12.88 -14.42 -10.92
C GLY A 477 11.47 -14.28 -10.33
N ALA A 478 11.19 -14.84 -9.15
CA ALA A 478 9.86 -14.78 -8.56
C ALA A 478 9.68 -13.63 -7.56
N LEU A 479 10.74 -13.17 -6.90
CA LEU A 479 10.76 -11.94 -6.10
C LEU A 479 10.83 -10.71 -6.98
N ASP A 480 11.55 -10.81 -8.10
CA ASP A 480 11.74 -9.73 -9.08
C ASP A 480 10.41 -9.23 -9.68
N SER A 481 9.36 -10.03 -9.68
CA SER A 481 8.08 -9.59 -10.23
C SER A 481 7.39 -8.51 -9.39
N ARG A 482 7.71 -8.39 -8.10
CA ARG A 482 7.06 -7.43 -7.19
C ARG A 482 7.98 -6.29 -6.76
N PHE A 483 9.22 -6.59 -6.40
CA PHE A 483 10.21 -5.62 -5.95
C PHE A 483 11.52 -5.80 -6.71
N PRO A 484 11.53 -5.62 -8.05
CA PRO A 484 12.70 -5.97 -8.87
C PRO A 484 13.96 -5.21 -8.47
N SER A 485 13.81 -4.07 -7.84
CA SER A 485 14.88 -3.13 -7.55
C SER A 485 15.22 -3.02 -6.06
N ALA A 486 14.37 -3.44 -5.16
CA ALA A 486 14.68 -3.44 -3.74
C ALA A 486 15.88 -4.35 -3.43
N ARG A 487 16.01 -5.43 -4.20
CA ARG A 487 17.13 -6.35 -4.16
C ARG A 487 18.45 -5.68 -4.55
N ASP A 488 18.45 -4.97 -5.67
CA ASP A 488 19.66 -4.35 -6.22
C ASP A 488 20.04 -3.09 -5.43
N ALA A 489 19.03 -2.38 -4.91
CA ALA A 489 19.21 -1.13 -4.20
C ALA A 489 19.73 -1.27 -2.77
N LEU A 490 19.22 -2.23 -2.03
CA LEU A 490 19.52 -2.34 -0.60
C LEU A 490 20.58 -3.40 -0.30
N GLY A 491 20.91 -4.27 -1.26
CA GLY A 491 21.69 -5.47 -0.99
C GLY A 491 21.03 -6.39 0.04
N VAL A 492 19.78 -6.07 0.41
CA VAL A 492 18.96 -6.76 1.40
C VAL A 492 17.66 -7.15 0.74
N TYR A 493 17.18 -8.34 1.04
CA TYR A 493 15.86 -8.78 0.61
C TYR A 493 14.82 -8.25 1.60
N PRO A 494 13.99 -7.27 1.26
CA PRO A 494 12.86 -6.89 2.08
C PRO A 494 11.73 -7.92 1.90
N ASP A 495 12.03 -9.19 2.11
CA ASP A 495 11.09 -10.29 2.05
C ASP A 495 11.19 -11.11 3.34
N LEU A 496 10.28 -12.07 3.47
CA LEU A 496 10.25 -12.97 4.62
C LEU A 496 11.55 -13.79 4.73
N PRO A 497 11.95 -14.16 5.94
CA PRO A 497 13.00 -15.14 6.14
C PRO A 497 12.72 -16.43 5.34
N TRP A 498 13.77 -17.15 4.99
CA TRP A 498 13.65 -18.34 4.16
C TRP A 498 13.71 -19.62 4.98
N VAL A 499 12.91 -20.60 4.57
CA VAL A 499 13.02 -21.99 5.06
C VAL A 499 13.17 -22.93 3.89
N PHE A 500 14.19 -23.77 3.95
CA PHE A 500 14.45 -24.77 2.92
C PHE A 500 13.87 -26.13 3.36
N LEU A 501 12.98 -26.67 2.52
CA LEU A 501 12.27 -27.92 2.74
C LEU A 501 12.36 -28.82 1.50
N ASP A 502 12.40 -30.13 1.70
CA ASP A 502 12.29 -31.05 0.59
C ASP A 502 10.90 -31.06 -0.05
N SER A 503 10.79 -31.64 -1.24
CA SER A 503 9.54 -31.68 -2.01
C SER A 503 8.41 -32.44 -1.30
N ALA A 504 8.75 -33.49 -0.55
CA ALA A 504 7.78 -34.31 0.17
C ALA A 504 7.20 -33.56 1.37
N LEU A 505 8.04 -32.84 2.12
CA LEU A 505 7.59 -31.97 3.22
C LEU A 505 6.75 -30.80 2.72
N ARG A 506 7.13 -30.20 1.59
CA ARG A 506 6.34 -29.13 0.95
C ARG A 506 4.95 -29.63 0.54
N ALA A 507 4.87 -30.81 -0.08
CA ALA A 507 3.59 -31.42 -0.45
C ALA A 507 2.68 -31.65 0.77
N ARG A 508 3.26 -32.13 1.89
CA ARG A 508 2.52 -32.32 3.16
C ARG A 508 2.02 -31.03 3.79
N LEU A 509 2.62 -29.89 3.47
CA LEU A 509 2.23 -28.57 3.94
C LEU A 509 1.21 -27.87 3.02
N GLY A 510 0.74 -28.56 1.98
CA GLY A 510 -0.18 -27.98 1.00
C GLY A 510 0.47 -27.06 -0.03
N LEU A 511 1.80 -27.16 -0.20
CA LEU A 511 2.60 -26.30 -1.06
C LEU A 511 3.09 -27.01 -2.34
N ALA A 512 2.46 -28.11 -2.71
CA ALA A 512 2.78 -28.81 -3.96
C ALA A 512 2.54 -27.88 -5.16
N GLY A 513 3.57 -27.72 -6.01
CA GLY A 513 3.48 -26.87 -7.21
C GLY A 513 3.58 -25.35 -6.96
N GLN A 514 3.57 -24.88 -5.74
CA GLN A 514 3.77 -23.44 -5.42
C GLN A 514 5.26 -23.12 -5.33
N LYS A 515 5.74 -22.17 -6.15
CA LYS A 515 7.16 -21.78 -6.14
C LYS A 515 7.55 -20.95 -4.91
N LEU A 516 6.64 -20.21 -4.31
CA LEU A 516 6.90 -19.26 -3.22
C LEU A 516 5.85 -19.34 -2.11
N GLY A 517 5.55 -20.57 -1.67
CA GLY A 517 4.63 -20.77 -0.56
C GLY A 517 5.15 -20.16 0.74
N ILE A 518 4.23 -19.80 1.62
CA ILE A 518 4.54 -19.25 2.93
C ILE A 518 4.13 -20.24 3.99
N VAL A 519 4.95 -20.37 5.01
CA VAL A 519 4.68 -21.20 6.17
C VAL A 519 4.90 -20.41 7.44
N ARG A 520 4.21 -20.83 8.48
CA ARG A 520 4.42 -20.35 9.84
C ARG A 520 5.27 -21.33 10.62
N ILE A 521 6.38 -20.86 11.19
CA ILE A 521 7.31 -21.69 11.95
C ILE A 521 7.28 -21.29 13.42
N ARG A 522 7.25 -22.24 14.31
CA ARG A 522 7.33 -22.04 15.76
C ARG A 522 8.15 -23.13 16.42
N ALA A 523 8.70 -22.84 17.60
CA ALA A 523 9.38 -23.85 18.41
C ALA A 523 8.40 -24.99 18.81
N SER A 524 8.90 -26.24 18.80
CA SER A 524 8.16 -27.39 19.33
C SER A 524 8.20 -27.35 20.86
N ARG A 525 7.13 -26.89 21.50
CA ARG A 525 7.05 -26.79 22.97
C ARG A 525 7.29 -28.10 23.65
N ARG A 526 6.71 -29.17 23.14
CA ARG A 526 6.91 -30.52 23.70
C ARG A 526 8.40 -30.90 23.70
N TYR A 527 9.09 -30.64 22.61
CA TYR A 527 10.53 -30.91 22.51
C TYR A 527 11.30 -30.04 23.50
N GLN A 528 11.02 -28.74 23.59
CA GLN A 528 11.71 -27.82 24.50
C GLN A 528 11.48 -28.21 25.96
N VAL A 529 10.25 -28.57 26.35
CA VAL A 529 9.98 -29.07 27.72
C VAL A 529 10.77 -30.34 28.01
N ILE A 530 10.80 -31.29 27.11
CA ILE A 530 11.56 -32.53 27.29
C ILE A 530 13.07 -32.24 27.35
N LYS A 531 13.59 -31.34 26.52
CA LYS A 531 15.00 -30.94 26.52
C LYS A 531 15.38 -30.34 27.88
N GLU A 532 14.64 -29.34 28.36
CA GLU A 532 14.88 -28.70 29.66
C GLU A 532 14.74 -29.71 30.84
N LEU A 533 13.71 -30.56 30.82
CA LEU A 533 13.56 -31.59 31.85
C LEU A 533 14.73 -32.58 31.86
N ARG A 534 15.24 -32.99 30.68
CA ARG A 534 16.39 -33.88 30.57
C ARG A 534 17.67 -33.23 31.11
N GLU A 535 17.89 -31.97 30.83
CA GLU A 535 19.02 -31.20 31.35
C GLU A 535 18.97 -31.08 32.89
N MET A 536 17.76 -30.89 33.44
CA MET A 536 17.55 -30.78 34.88
C MET A 536 17.53 -32.14 35.61
N LEU A 537 17.33 -33.26 34.89
CA LEU A 537 17.17 -34.59 35.51
C LEU A 537 18.39 -34.98 36.35
N LEU A 538 19.59 -34.73 35.85
CA LEU A 538 20.83 -35.02 36.58
C LEU A 538 20.91 -34.25 37.88
N LEU A 539 20.64 -32.94 37.83
CA LEU A 539 20.64 -32.07 39.01
C LEU A 539 19.57 -32.49 40.02
N LEU A 540 18.38 -32.84 39.52
CA LEU A 540 17.27 -33.33 40.36
C LEU A 540 17.68 -34.62 41.07
N THR A 541 18.31 -35.55 40.35
CA THR A 541 18.78 -36.82 40.91
C THR A 541 19.82 -36.61 42.00
N ILE A 542 20.81 -35.79 41.76
CA ILE A 542 21.86 -35.45 42.76
C ILE A 542 21.24 -34.78 44.00
N ALA A 543 20.36 -33.80 43.78
CA ALA A 543 19.68 -33.10 44.88
C ALA A 543 18.79 -34.04 45.70
N PHE A 544 18.06 -34.96 45.02
CA PHE A 544 17.23 -35.93 45.71
C PHE A 544 18.08 -36.91 46.52
N LEU A 545 19.18 -37.47 45.96
CA LEU A 545 20.08 -38.38 46.66
C LEU A 545 20.71 -37.71 47.88
N GLY A 546 21.12 -36.45 47.79
CA GLY A 546 21.65 -35.68 48.92
C GLY A 546 20.63 -35.41 50.03
N LEU A 547 19.40 -35.10 49.66
CA LEU A 547 18.36 -34.76 50.64
C LEU A 547 17.71 -36.01 51.26
N ILE A 548 17.60 -37.12 50.54
CA ILE A 548 16.90 -38.34 51.02
C ILE A 548 17.65 -38.98 52.20
N THR A 549 18.97 -38.76 52.30
CA THR A 549 19.80 -39.27 53.42
C THR A 549 19.55 -38.51 54.71
N LEU A 550 18.91 -37.34 54.68
CA LEU A 550 18.63 -36.52 55.85
C LEU A 550 17.32 -36.93 56.57
N PHE A 551 16.51 -37.80 55.96
CA PHE A 551 15.19 -38.17 56.50
C PHE A 551 15.06 -39.68 56.66
N ASP A 552 14.69 -40.16 57.86
CA ASP A 552 14.46 -41.57 58.11
C ASP A 552 13.04 -42.04 57.75
N ASN A 553 12.08 -41.11 57.65
CA ASN A 553 10.67 -41.41 57.42
C ASN A 553 10.34 -41.40 55.89
N LEU A 554 9.70 -42.46 55.41
CA LEU A 554 9.26 -42.58 54.00
C LEU A 554 8.35 -41.45 53.54
N LEU A 555 7.43 -40.98 54.38
CA LEU A 555 6.53 -39.84 54.07
C LEU A 555 7.32 -38.56 53.89
N ALA A 556 8.36 -38.32 54.71
CA ALA A 556 9.20 -37.16 54.56
C ALA A 556 10.03 -37.22 53.25
N ARG A 557 10.56 -38.38 52.90
CA ARG A 557 11.27 -38.61 51.63
C ARG A 557 10.38 -38.34 50.41
N LEU A 558 9.12 -38.83 50.43
CA LEU A 558 8.13 -38.55 49.40
C LEU A 558 7.78 -37.03 49.33
N GLY A 559 7.65 -36.38 50.47
CA GLY A 559 7.44 -34.94 50.56
C GLY A 559 8.56 -34.15 49.90
N VAL A 560 9.83 -34.50 50.19
CA VAL A 560 11.02 -33.86 49.55
C VAL A 560 10.99 -34.07 48.03
N LEU A 561 10.67 -35.27 47.56
CA LEU A 561 10.57 -35.54 46.13
C LEU A 561 9.52 -34.65 45.45
N VAL A 562 8.34 -34.55 46.06
CA VAL A 562 7.26 -33.69 45.53
C VAL A 562 7.68 -32.23 45.46
N VAL A 563 8.32 -31.70 46.52
CA VAL A 563 8.82 -30.33 46.54
C VAL A 563 9.88 -30.09 45.44
N LEU A 564 10.82 -31.04 45.30
CA LEU A 564 11.85 -30.94 44.24
C LEU A 564 11.23 -31.00 42.84
N VAL A 565 10.26 -31.85 42.60
CA VAL A 565 9.55 -31.92 41.30
C VAL A 565 8.83 -30.62 41.00
N ILE A 566 8.12 -30.05 42.00
CA ILE A 566 7.44 -28.75 41.85
C ILE A 566 8.44 -27.63 41.55
N ALA A 567 9.58 -27.61 42.26
CA ALA A 567 10.62 -26.61 42.05
C ALA A 567 11.21 -26.72 40.63
N VAL A 568 11.52 -27.94 40.15
CA VAL A 568 12.01 -28.14 38.79
C VAL A 568 10.98 -27.73 37.76
N LEU A 569 9.72 -28.09 37.90
CA LEU A 569 8.65 -27.69 36.98
C LEU A 569 8.49 -26.17 36.96
N SER A 570 8.60 -25.52 38.11
CA SER A 570 8.57 -24.05 38.20
C SER A 570 9.74 -23.39 37.47
N VAL A 571 10.96 -23.91 37.67
CA VAL A 571 12.16 -23.40 36.98
C VAL A 571 12.07 -23.64 35.47
N VAL A 572 11.67 -24.83 35.03
CA VAL A 572 11.49 -25.17 33.62
C VAL A 572 10.44 -24.27 32.96
N THR A 573 9.29 -24.06 33.61
CA THR A 573 8.24 -23.19 33.07
C THR A 573 8.69 -21.73 33.00
N THR A 574 9.43 -21.25 33.99
CA THR A 574 9.96 -19.87 33.99
C THR A 574 11.01 -19.67 32.89
N ARG A 575 11.95 -20.61 32.74
CA ARG A 575 12.96 -20.57 31.66
C ARG A 575 12.32 -20.64 30.28
N LEU A 576 11.35 -21.54 30.09
CA LEU A 576 10.64 -21.63 28.82
C LEU A 576 9.85 -20.36 28.50
N ARG A 577 9.21 -19.76 29.50
CA ARG A 577 8.53 -18.45 29.32
C ARG A 577 9.49 -17.35 28.91
N SER A 578 10.65 -17.25 29.51
CA SER A 578 11.65 -16.22 29.18
C SER A 578 12.33 -16.44 27.82
N ARG A 579 12.42 -17.69 27.34
CA ARG A 579 13.01 -18.01 26.02
C ARG A 579 12.02 -17.95 24.86
N LEU A 580 10.75 -18.32 25.10
CA LEU A 580 9.74 -18.49 24.05
C LEU A 580 8.70 -17.36 24.04
N SER A 581 8.77 -16.42 24.94
CA SER A 581 7.96 -15.20 24.96
C SER A 581 8.81 -13.99 24.60
#